data_44003c77b1eea2b6ee371a6529d82368
#
_entry.id   44003c77b1eea2b6ee371a6529d82368
#
_cell.length_a   1.000
_cell.length_b   1.000
_cell.length_c   1.000
_cell.angle_alpha   90.00
_cell.angle_beta   90.00
_cell.angle_gamma   90.00
#
_symmetry.space_group_name_H-M   'P 1'
#
loop_
_entity.id
_entity.type
_entity.pdbx_description
1 polymer ?
#
loop_
_entity_poly.entity_id
_entity_poly.type
_entity_poly.pdbx_seq_one_letter_code
_entity_poly.pdbx_strand_id
1 'polypeptide(L)'
;ERQASEPRQGAPARPAAPKKEIKFEKREGRPDNGIVYLDNPQQFYGRGGISNRTRDMISITGDDTEIACWGEVFGLETRDIKTKRNTDMTIVNFSFSDHTNSLNASLFIDTHRMGDIAPLKDGAFILVNGSYEFDNYKKDFVVKPRAMALLQKYTEKDEHEGEKRVELHCHTNMSAKDAVSSADAIVRQAYEWGHKAIAITDHGVVQAYPAAAGAVKAIRKSGGDFKVIYGVESYFVDDVNNDVKDLNAKQTAKFRYHQIILVKNLTGLKNLYKLVSEAHLHDFRGKPLTMRSKLDKLREGLILGSACEQGELYRAIIDEKPEEELLRIADYYDYLEIQPLGNNAFMVRESSYPDK
;
A
#
# COMPACT_ATOMS: atom_id res chain seq x y z
N GLU A 1 -10.24 61.83 12.90
CA GLU A 1 -9.63 60.82 13.79
C GLU A 1 -10.55 59.60 13.89
N ARG A 2 -10.24 58.52 13.21
CA ARG A 2 -10.91 57.23 13.32
C ARG A 2 -10.10 56.40 14.32
N GLN A 3 -10.72 56.13 15.47
CA GLN A 3 -10.16 55.20 16.45
C GLN A 3 -10.03 53.79 15.86
N ALA A 4 -8.84 53.25 15.90
CA ALA A 4 -8.55 51.84 15.58
C ALA A 4 -9.15 50.95 16.65
N SER A 5 -10.02 50.01 16.27
CA SER A 5 -10.57 48.99 17.14
C SER A 5 -9.50 47.92 17.47
N GLU A 6 -9.29 47.68 18.76
CA GLU A 6 -8.39 46.62 19.25
C GLU A 6 -8.83 45.22 18.76
N PRO A 7 -7.88 44.32 18.46
CA PRO A 7 -8.19 42.96 18.06
C PRO A 7 -8.82 42.20 19.24
N ARG A 8 -9.99 41.62 19.03
CA ARG A 8 -10.66 40.72 19.99
C ARG A 8 -9.74 39.53 20.29
N GLN A 9 -9.35 39.39 21.55
CA GLN A 9 -8.65 38.17 22.03
C GLN A 9 -9.50 36.95 21.71
N GLY A 10 -8.91 35.99 20.99
CA GLY A 10 -9.54 34.71 20.65
C GLY A 10 -9.92 33.95 21.95
N ALA A 11 -11.11 33.40 21.98
CA ALA A 11 -11.57 32.56 23.07
C ALA A 11 -10.57 31.38 23.28
N PRO A 12 -10.28 30.98 24.53
CA PRO A 12 -9.37 29.88 24.79
C PRO A 12 -9.84 28.60 24.10
N ALA A 13 -8.90 27.91 23.43
CA ALA A 13 -9.18 26.64 22.77
C ALA A 13 -9.78 25.66 23.79
N ARG A 14 -10.97 25.10 23.47
CA ARG A 14 -11.60 24.07 24.30
C ARG A 14 -10.65 22.90 24.48
N PRO A 15 -10.52 22.32 25.68
CA PRO A 15 -9.71 21.14 25.89
C PRO A 15 -10.21 20.00 24.98
N ALA A 16 -9.28 19.33 24.29
CA ALA A 16 -9.61 18.19 23.46
C ALA A 16 -10.31 17.13 24.30
N ALA A 17 -11.43 16.58 23.77
CA ALA A 17 -12.14 15.51 24.43
C ALA A 17 -11.21 14.31 24.69
N PRO A 18 -11.31 13.62 25.83
CA PRO A 18 -10.46 12.48 26.13
C PRO A 18 -10.63 11.39 25.07
N LYS A 19 -9.51 10.93 24.50
CA LYS A 19 -9.51 9.82 23.53
C LYS A 19 -9.95 8.55 24.26
N LYS A 20 -11.04 7.95 23.78
CA LYS A 20 -11.52 6.67 24.31
C LYS A 20 -10.56 5.57 23.84
N GLU A 21 -9.84 4.94 24.76
CA GLU A 21 -8.98 3.81 24.47
C GLU A 21 -9.84 2.53 24.42
N ILE A 22 -9.77 1.80 23.29
CA ILE A 22 -10.46 0.53 23.12
C ILE A 22 -9.41 -0.57 23.04
N LYS A 23 -9.53 -1.57 23.92
CA LYS A 23 -8.67 -2.75 23.94
C LYS A 23 -9.41 -3.92 23.31
N PHE A 24 -8.83 -4.49 22.27
CA PHE A 24 -9.33 -5.72 21.64
C PHE A 24 -8.68 -6.94 22.27
N GLU A 25 -9.44 -8.03 22.39
CA GLU A 25 -8.89 -9.33 22.73
C GLU A 25 -8.02 -9.86 21.58
N LYS A 26 -6.95 -10.59 21.94
CA LYS A 26 -6.11 -11.27 20.93
C LYS A 26 -6.94 -12.37 20.27
N ARG A 27 -6.94 -12.39 18.93
CA ARG A 27 -7.70 -13.33 18.14
C ARG A 27 -6.81 -14.25 17.36
N GLU A 28 -7.29 -15.48 17.17
CA GLU A 28 -6.68 -16.49 16.34
C GLU A 28 -7.65 -16.91 15.23
N GLY A 29 -7.12 -17.30 14.08
CA GLY A 29 -7.92 -17.72 12.93
C GLY A 29 -8.40 -16.56 12.03
N ARG A 30 -9.16 -16.92 11.00
CA ARG A 30 -9.75 -15.98 10.04
C ARG A 30 -11.10 -15.49 10.53
N PRO A 31 -11.43 -14.20 10.35
CA PRO A 31 -12.77 -13.68 10.61
C PRO A 31 -13.77 -14.24 9.60
N ASP A 32 -15.05 -14.33 9.98
CA ASP A 32 -16.12 -14.89 9.13
C ASP A 32 -16.28 -14.13 7.82
N ASN A 33 -16.05 -12.81 7.83
CA ASN A 33 -16.14 -11.95 6.65
C ASN A 33 -14.82 -11.78 5.88
N GLY A 34 -13.73 -12.39 6.33
CA GLY A 34 -12.41 -12.33 5.71
C GLY A 34 -11.65 -11.02 5.90
N ILE A 35 -12.26 -9.96 6.46
CA ILE A 35 -11.66 -8.60 6.58
C ILE A 35 -11.62 -8.09 8.01
N VAL A 36 -12.70 -8.26 8.80
CA VAL A 36 -12.82 -7.77 10.17
C VAL A 36 -13.38 -8.83 11.11
N TYR A 37 -13.10 -8.70 12.40
CA TYR A 37 -13.70 -9.54 13.44
C TYR A 37 -15.04 -8.95 13.87
N LEU A 38 -16.15 -9.67 13.65
CA LEU A 38 -17.51 -9.27 14.01
C LEU A 38 -17.97 -9.81 15.37
N ASP A 39 -17.30 -10.78 15.91
CA ASP A 39 -17.71 -11.50 17.13
C ASP A 39 -17.35 -10.78 18.43
N ASN A 40 -16.56 -9.70 18.37
CA ASN A 40 -16.22 -8.87 19.52
C ASN A 40 -16.28 -7.37 19.20
N PRO A 41 -17.46 -6.83 18.86
CA PRO A 41 -17.61 -5.42 18.56
C PRO A 41 -17.47 -4.58 19.85
N GLN A 42 -16.62 -3.55 19.83
CA GLN A 42 -16.43 -2.66 20.97
C GLN A 42 -17.33 -1.44 20.81
N GLN A 43 -18.54 -1.51 21.41
CA GLN A 43 -19.51 -0.42 21.29
C GLN A 43 -19.00 0.86 21.92
N PHE A 44 -19.02 1.96 21.17
CA PHE A 44 -18.61 3.28 21.64
C PHE A 44 -19.74 4.33 21.56
N TYR A 45 -20.78 4.09 20.76
CA TYR A 45 -21.93 4.97 20.63
C TYR A 45 -23.26 4.23 20.76
N GLY A 46 -24.27 4.91 21.29
CA GLY A 46 -25.63 4.39 21.46
C GLY A 46 -25.86 3.69 22.80
N ARG A 47 -27.15 3.40 23.07
CA ARG A 47 -27.62 2.70 24.27
C ARG A 47 -28.20 1.34 23.87
N GLY A 48 -27.96 0.32 24.65
CA GLY A 48 -28.40 -1.04 24.36
C GLY A 48 -27.31 -1.83 23.60
N GLY A 49 -27.61 -3.09 23.29
CA GLY A 49 -26.69 -3.95 22.54
C GLY A 49 -26.64 -3.60 21.05
N ILE A 50 -25.54 -3.94 20.40
CA ILE A 50 -25.37 -3.82 18.95
C ILE A 50 -25.42 -5.22 18.32
N SER A 51 -26.24 -5.40 17.28
CA SER A 51 -26.33 -6.67 16.56
C SER A 51 -25.12 -6.80 15.61
N ASN A 52 -24.43 -7.93 15.67
CA ASN A 52 -23.36 -8.27 14.73
C ASN A 52 -23.84 -9.12 13.54
N ARG A 53 -25.15 -9.34 13.41
CA ARG A 53 -25.76 -9.97 12.22
C ARG A 53 -25.87 -8.92 11.12
N THR A 54 -24.87 -8.87 10.27
CA THR A 54 -24.76 -7.89 9.19
C THR A 54 -25.25 -8.43 7.86
N ARG A 55 -25.62 -7.50 6.98
CA ARG A 55 -25.86 -7.76 5.56
C ARG A 55 -24.82 -7.01 4.74
N ASP A 56 -24.49 -7.55 3.57
CA ASP A 56 -23.66 -6.85 2.59
C ASP A 56 -24.36 -5.59 2.10
N MET A 57 -23.64 -4.49 2.02
CA MET A 57 -24.22 -3.18 1.65
C MET A 57 -24.84 -3.20 0.26
N ILE A 58 -24.33 -4.01 -0.68
CA ILE A 58 -24.91 -4.17 -2.03
C ILE A 58 -26.35 -4.71 -1.99
N SER A 59 -26.74 -5.40 -0.92
CA SER A 59 -28.09 -5.95 -0.74
C SER A 59 -29.07 -4.97 -0.11
N ILE A 60 -28.61 -3.79 0.31
CA ILE A 60 -29.43 -2.77 0.96
C ILE A 60 -30.10 -1.93 -0.11
N THR A 61 -31.42 -1.77 0.00
CA THR A 61 -32.24 -1.04 -0.96
C THR A 61 -33.04 0.06 -0.28
N GLY A 62 -33.68 0.93 -1.04
CA GLY A 62 -34.54 1.98 -0.50
C GLY A 62 -35.79 1.49 0.26
N ASP A 63 -36.12 0.21 0.20
CA ASP A 63 -37.23 -0.41 0.94
C ASP A 63 -36.81 -0.81 2.38
N ASP A 64 -35.51 -0.87 2.65
CA ASP A 64 -34.99 -1.17 3.97
C ASP A 64 -35.17 0.05 4.89
N THR A 65 -35.69 -0.18 6.07
CA THR A 65 -35.89 0.88 7.09
C THR A 65 -34.90 0.78 8.25
N GLU A 66 -34.41 -0.43 8.53
CA GLU A 66 -33.47 -0.75 9.59
C GLU A 66 -32.32 -1.57 9.01
N ILE A 67 -31.10 -1.16 9.30
CA ILE A 67 -29.91 -1.84 8.81
C ILE A 67 -28.94 -2.17 9.94
N ALA A 68 -28.22 -3.27 9.74
CA ALA A 68 -27.02 -3.62 10.47
C ALA A 68 -25.95 -3.98 9.43
N CYS A 69 -24.90 -3.17 9.34
CA CYS A 69 -23.81 -3.36 8.40
C CYS A 69 -22.48 -2.88 9.00
N TRP A 70 -21.39 -3.40 8.48
CA TRP A 70 -20.04 -2.95 8.85
C TRP A 70 -19.40 -2.24 7.66
N GLY A 71 -18.38 -1.42 7.93
CA GLY A 71 -17.60 -0.81 6.85
C GLY A 71 -16.41 -0.02 7.35
N GLU A 72 -15.50 0.25 6.42
CA GLU A 72 -14.39 1.18 6.61
C GLU A 72 -14.89 2.61 6.41
N VAL A 73 -14.62 3.47 7.37
CA VAL A 73 -15.06 4.89 7.37
C VAL A 73 -14.16 5.73 6.49
N PHE A 74 -14.77 6.64 5.74
CA PHE A 74 -14.08 7.67 4.96
C PHE A 74 -14.91 8.93 4.83
N GLY A 75 -14.25 10.04 4.54
CA GLY A 75 -14.91 11.33 4.31
C GLY A 75 -15.64 11.85 5.56
N LEU A 76 -15.03 11.68 6.74
CA LEU A 76 -15.59 12.17 8.00
C LEU A 76 -15.55 13.70 8.06
N GLU A 77 -16.72 14.31 8.16
CA GLU A 77 -16.89 15.76 8.29
C GLU A 77 -17.73 16.11 9.52
N THR A 78 -17.38 17.18 10.19
CA THR A 78 -18.13 17.68 11.34
C THR A 78 -18.48 19.14 11.14
N ARG A 79 -19.70 19.53 11.58
CA ARG A 79 -20.17 20.88 11.51
C ARG A 79 -20.94 21.24 12.77
N ASP A 80 -20.51 22.27 13.51
CA ASP A 80 -21.22 22.78 14.67
C ASP A 80 -22.39 23.65 14.23
N ILE A 81 -23.53 23.44 14.91
CA ILE A 81 -24.76 24.18 14.70
C ILE A 81 -25.38 24.57 16.04
N LYS A 82 -26.18 25.60 16.02
CA LYS A 82 -27.10 25.93 17.14
C LYS A 82 -28.53 25.57 16.78
N THR A 83 -29.15 24.81 17.64
CA THR A 83 -30.57 24.50 17.48
C THR A 83 -31.46 25.75 17.76
N LYS A 84 -32.74 25.70 17.38
CA LYS A 84 -33.71 26.75 17.70
C LYS A 84 -33.85 26.99 19.23
N ARG A 85 -33.46 26.01 20.05
CA ARG A 85 -33.46 26.10 21.53
C ARG A 85 -32.12 26.57 22.10
N ASN A 86 -31.23 27.11 21.24
CA ASN A 86 -29.89 27.58 21.58
C ASN A 86 -28.97 26.51 22.18
N THR A 87 -29.20 25.22 21.85
CA THR A 87 -28.33 24.12 22.25
C THR A 87 -27.24 23.92 21.22
N ASP A 88 -25.99 23.77 21.65
CA ASP A 88 -24.85 23.49 20.79
C ASP A 88 -24.87 22.00 20.36
N MET A 89 -25.03 21.78 19.08
CA MET A 89 -25.04 20.44 18.46
C MET A 89 -23.98 20.35 17.37
N THR A 90 -23.45 19.17 17.13
CA THR A 90 -22.57 18.89 16.02
C THR A 90 -23.24 17.89 15.08
N ILE A 91 -23.29 18.24 13.80
CA ILE A 91 -23.64 17.31 12.72
C ILE A 91 -22.35 16.57 12.34
N VAL A 92 -22.40 15.24 12.35
CA VAL A 92 -21.31 14.38 11.94
C VAL A 92 -21.75 13.61 10.70
N ASN A 93 -21.12 13.87 9.57
CA ASN A 93 -21.35 13.14 8.33
C ASN A 93 -20.13 12.27 8.04
N PHE A 94 -20.37 11.06 7.58
CA PHE A 94 -19.32 10.17 7.12
C PHE A 94 -19.89 9.17 6.11
N SER A 95 -19.03 8.59 5.32
CA SER A 95 -19.34 7.45 4.46
C SER A 95 -18.61 6.23 4.96
N PHE A 96 -19.11 5.04 4.67
CA PHE A 96 -18.46 3.81 5.03
C PHE A 96 -18.77 2.71 4.01
N SER A 97 -17.82 1.80 3.78
CA SER A 97 -17.88 0.76 2.75
C SER A 97 -17.43 -0.58 3.29
N ASP A 98 -18.18 -1.63 2.92
CA ASP A 98 -17.81 -3.03 3.14
C ASP A 98 -17.13 -3.66 1.91
N HIS A 99 -16.72 -2.83 0.95
CA HIS A 99 -16.17 -3.16 -0.36
C HIS A 99 -17.17 -3.80 -1.35
N THR A 100 -18.42 -4.06 -0.96
CA THR A 100 -19.49 -4.43 -1.90
C THR A 100 -20.26 -3.22 -2.39
N ASN A 101 -20.42 -2.21 -1.49
CA ASN A 101 -21.03 -0.92 -1.78
C ASN A 101 -20.59 0.10 -0.71
N SER A 102 -21.10 1.32 -0.78
CA SER A 102 -20.88 2.39 0.19
C SER A 102 -22.19 3.04 0.61
N LEU A 103 -22.28 3.41 1.88
CA LEU A 103 -23.44 4.11 2.43
C LEU A 103 -23.00 5.42 3.08
N ASN A 104 -23.86 6.45 2.96
CA ASN A 104 -23.71 7.71 3.66
C ASN A 104 -24.38 7.62 5.03
N ALA A 105 -23.75 8.19 6.06
CA ALA A 105 -24.29 8.28 7.39
C ALA A 105 -24.33 9.72 7.90
N SER A 106 -25.31 10.03 8.75
CA SER A 106 -25.43 11.34 9.38
C SER A 106 -25.91 11.19 10.81
N LEU A 107 -25.19 11.81 11.73
CA LEU A 107 -25.44 11.77 13.16
C LEU A 107 -25.53 13.19 13.71
N PHE A 108 -26.53 13.44 14.57
CA PHE A 108 -26.63 14.65 15.38
C PHE A 108 -26.24 14.32 16.81
N ILE A 109 -25.25 15.01 17.35
CA ILE A 109 -24.74 14.78 18.70
C ILE A 109 -24.52 16.10 19.42
N ASP A 110 -24.80 16.12 20.72
CA ASP A 110 -24.43 17.25 21.56
C ASP A 110 -22.93 17.52 21.46
N THR A 111 -22.53 18.77 21.22
CA THR A 111 -21.12 19.12 21.01
C THR A 111 -20.22 18.69 22.17
N HIS A 112 -20.72 18.74 23.41
CA HIS A 112 -19.97 18.29 24.58
C HIS A 112 -19.80 16.76 24.67
N ARG A 113 -20.58 16.00 23.90
CA ARG A 113 -20.49 14.54 23.83
C ARG A 113 -19.65 14.03 22.65
N MET A 114 -18.98 14.90 21.90
CA MET A 114 -18.09 14.49 20.80
C MET A 114 -17.01 13.49 21.24
N GLY A 115 -16.64 13.47 22.52
CA GLY A 115 -15.75 12.44 23.09
C GLY A 115 -16.29 11.01 23.00
N ASP A 116 -17.63 10.84 22.98
CA ASP A 116 -18.26 9.51 22.89
C ASP A 116 -17.97 8.85 21.53
N ILE A 117 -17.76 9.65 20.48
CA ILE A 117 -17.49 9.19 19.13
C ILE A 117 -16.01 9.34 18.73
N ALA A 118 -15.10 9.55 19.67
CA ALA A 118 -13.67 9.66 19.38
C ALA A 118 -13.07 8.47 18.58
N PRO A 119 -13.59 7.22 18.67
CA PRO A 119 -13.15 6.11 17.82
C PRO A 119 -13.58 6.24 16.35
N LEU A 120 -14.59 7.06 16.02
CA LEU A 120 -15.01 7.30 14.64
C LEU A 120 -13.99 8.21 13.95
N LYS A 121 -13.31 7.68 12.95
CA LYS A 121 -12.30 8.39 12.16
C LYS A 121 -12.12 7.69 10.81
N ASP A 122 -11.58 8.39 9.82
CA ASP A 122 -11.24 7.79 8.52
C ASP A 122 -10.31 6.59 8.71
N GLY A 123 -10.59 5.51 7.98
CA GLY A 123 -9.89 4.23 8.09
C GLY A 123 -10.31 3.36 9.28
N ALA A 124 -11.24 3.79 10.13
CA ALA A 124 -11.79 2.94 11.20
C ALA A 124 -12.78 1.92 10.61
N PHE A 125 -12.69 0.67 11.06
CA PHE A 125 -13.71 -0.33 10.76
C PHE A 125 -14.79 -0.28 11.84
N ILE A 126 -16.02 -0.03 11.43
CA ILE A 126 -17.14 0.12 12.35
C ILE A 126 -18.29 -0.80 11.97
N LEU A 127 -19.03 -1.22 13.01
CA LEU A 127 -20.34 -1.83 12.89
C LEU A 127 -21.38 -0.77 13.21
N VAL A 128 -22.37 -0.63 12.35
CA VAL A 128 -23.43 0.38 12.48
C VAL A 128 -24.78 -0.31 12.48
N ASN A 129 -25.59 -0.03 13.51
CA ASN A 129 -27.02 -0.34 13.53
C ASN A 129 -27.79 0.99 13.52
N GLY A 130 -28.75 1.13 12.64
CA GLY A 130 -29.53 2.36 12.53
C GLY A 130 -30.67 2.30 11.53
N SER A 131 -31.44 3.39 11.44
CA SER A 131 -32.44 3.55 10.40
C SER A 131 -31.78 3.95 9.07
N TYR A 132 -32.38 3.50 7.97
CA TYR A 132 -31.98 3.86 6.62
C TYR A 132 -33.17 4.57 5.99
N GLU A 133 -33.03 5.85 5.70
CA GLU A 133 -34.12 6.70 5.30
C GLU A 133 -33.69 7.72 4.24
N PHE A 134 -34.66 8.15 3.41
CA PHE A 134 -34.41 9.19 2.42
C PHE A 134 -34.31 10.56 3.08
N ASP A 135 -33.15 11.20 2.94
CA ASP A 135 -32.91 12.54 3.43
C ASP A 135 -33.29 13.56 2.36
N ASN A 136 -34.40 14.30 2.61
CA ASN A 136 -34.90 15.28 1.65
C ASN A 136 -33.95 16.44 1.38
N TYR A 137 -33.04 16.74 2.30
CA TYR A 137 -32.04 17.79 2.12
C TYR A 137 -30.89 17.34 1.26
N LYS A 138 -30.36 16.13 1.51
CA LYS A 138 -29.28 15.53 0.74
C LYS A 138 -29.76 14.93 -0.60
N LYS A 139 -31.06 14.70 -0.74
CA LYS A 139 -31.69 14.02 -1.90
C LYS A 139 -31.13 12.62 -2.11
N ASP A 140 -30.80 11.94 -1.03
CA ASP A 140 -30.19 10.60 -1.03
C ASP A 140 -30.62 9.82 0.22
N PHE A 141 -30.46 8.51 0.18
CA PHE A 141 -30.64 7.66 1.36
C PHE A 141 -29.45 7.79 2.32
N VAL A 142 -29.76 7.89 3.59
CA VAL A 142 -28.77 8.12 4.64
C VAL A 142 -29.02 7.21 5.83
N VAL A 143 -27.97 6.61 6.34
CA VAL A 143 -27.99 5.88 7.60
C VAL A 143 -28.03 6.88 8.76
N LYS A 144 -28.97 6.72 9.68
CA LYS A 144 -29.02 7.43 10.97
C LYS A 144 -28.57 6.46 12.08
N PRO A 145 -27.29 6.49 12.50
CA PRO A 145 -26.77 5.54 13.46
C PRO A 145 -27.50 5.63 14.82
N ARG A 146 -27.99 4.50 15.34
CA ARG A 146 -28.48 4.37 16.71
C ARG A 146 -27.44 3.77 17.63
N ALA A 147 -26.62 2.86 17.11
CA ALA A 147 -25.49 2.30 17.80
C ALA A 147 -24.32 2.10 16.82
N MET A 148 -23.12 2.33 17.32
CA MET A 148 -21.87 2.07 16.58
C MET A 148 -20.87 1.38 17.49
N ALA A 149 -20.16 0.41 16.92
CA ALA A 149 -19.05 -0.28 17.58
C ALA A 149 -17.81 -0.27 16.68
N LEU A 150 -16.64 -0.17 17.30
CA LEU A 150 -15.37 -0.35 16.62
C LEU A 150 -15.13 -1.84 16.43
N LEU A 151 -14.66 -2.20 15.23
CA LEU A 151 -14.26 -3.56 14.85
C LEU A 151 -12.75 -3.64 14.74
N GLN A 152 -12.22 -4.82 14.99
CA GLN A 152 -10.82 -5.10 14.73
C GLN A 152 -10.66 -5.59 13.29
N LYS A 153 -9.78 -4.94 12.52
CA LYS A 153 -9.40 -5.40 11.20
C LYS A 153 -8.60 -6.70 11.32
N TYR A 154 -8.96 -7.67 10.49
CA TYR A 154 -8.12 -8.84 10.29
C TYR A 154 -6.86 -8.41 9.54
N THR A 155 -5.72 -8.80 10.06
CA THR A 155 -4.43 -8.61 9.39
C THR A 155 -3.83 -10.00 9.16
N GLU A 156 -3.61 -10.35 7.89
CA GLU A 156 -2.88 -11.57 7.57
C GLU A 156 -1.51 -11.54 8.25
N LYS A 157 -1.13 -12.68 8.80
CA LYS A 157 0.18 -12.86 9.42
C LYS A 157 1.06 -13.69 8.50
N ASP A 158 2.33 -13.40 8.50
CA ASP A 158 3.32 -14.34 7.99
C ASP A 158 3.48 -15.46 9.03
N GLU A 159 2.95 -16.65 8.69
CA GLU A 159 2.95 -17.82 9.60
C GLU A 159 4.33 -18.49 9.68
N HIS A 160 5.33 -18.05 8.90
CA HIS A 160 6.67 -18.60 8.98
C HIS A 160 7.30 -18.28 10.35
N GLU A 161 7.58 -19.31 11.12
CA GLU A 161 8.31 -19.19 12.38
C GLU A 161 9.82 -19.23 12.10
N GLY A 162 10.58 -18.32 12.73
CA GLY A 162 12.03 -18.25 12.60
C GLY A 162 12.51 -16.99 11.89
N GLU A 163 13.70 -17.07 11.30
CA GLU A 163 14.30 -15.92 10.60
C GLU A 163 13.57 -15.64 9.29
N LYS A 164 13.03 -14.43 9.17
CA LYS A 164 12.29 -14.00 7.99
C LYS A 164 13.25 -13.70 6.82
N ARG A 165 12.91 -14.20 5.65
CA ARG A 165 13.62 -13.89 4.41
C ARG A 165 13.53 -12.38 4.10
N VAL A 166 14.60 -11.80 3.60
CA VAL A 166 14.59 -10.44 3.04
C VAL A 166 14.19 -10.52 1.57
N GLU A 167 13.11 -9.85 1.20
CA GLU A 167 12.72 -9.74 -0.21
C GLU A 167 13.65 -8.76 -0.92
N LEU A 168 14.28 -9.21 -2.02
CA LEU A 168 15.24 -8.42 -2.79
C LEU A 168 14.70 -7.96 -4.14
N HIS A 169 13.49 -8.42 -4.54
CA HIS A 169 12.86 -8.10 -5.80
C HIS A 169 11.37 -7.80 -5.57
N CYS A 170 11.03 -6.53 -5.37
CA CYS A 170 9.67 -6.11 -5.03
C CYS A 170 9.27 -4.83 -5.77
N HIS A 171 8.08 -4.84 -6.37
CA HIS A 171 7.51 -3.73 -7.11
C HIS A 171 6.45 -2.98 -6.33
N THR A 172 6.46 -1.65 -6.47
CA THR A 172 5.41 -0.76 -5.99
C THR A 172 4.50 -0.32 -7.13
N ASN A 173 3.47 0.45 -6.82
CA ASN A 173 2.61 1.09 -7.82
C ASN A 173 3.35 2.07 -8.77
N MET A 174 4.66 2.32 -8.54
CA MET A 174 5.52 3.05 -9.48
C MET A 174 5.95 2.20 -10.67
N SER A 175 5.87 0.87 -10.56
CA SER A 175 5.95 -0.08 -11.68
C SER A 175 4.62 -0.14 -12.41
N ALA A 176 4.38 0.85 -13.29
CA ALA A 176 3.11 1.04 -13.98
C ALA A 176 2.64 -0.22 -14.72
N LYS A 177 1.39 -0.65 -14.48
CA LYS A 177 0.73 -1.85 -15.01
C LYS A 177 1.26 -3.17 -14.46
N ASP A 178 2.10 -3.14 -13.44
CA ASP A 178 2.72 -4.33 -12.87
C ASP A 178 2.30 -4.52 -11.41
N ALA A 179 2.35 -3.45 -10.59
CA ALA A 179 1.96 -3.52 -9.19
C ALA A 179 0.99 -2.40 -8.79
N VAL A 180 0.26 -2.61 -7.69
CA VAL A 180 -0.77 -1.69 -7.19
C VAL A 180 -0.49 -1.17 -5.78
N SER A 181 0.35 -1.86 -5.01
CA SER A 181 0.65 -1.48 -3.62
C SER A 181 1.62 -0.31 -3.54
N SER A 182 1.36 0.65 -2.67
CA SER A 182 2.29 1.76 -2.43
C SER A 182 3.52 1.32 -1.63
N ALA A 183 4.64 2.02 -1.82
CA ALA A 183 5.90 1.69 -1.14
C ALA A 183 5.79 1.74 0.39
N ASP A 184 5.04 2.70 0.93
CA ASP A 184 4.83 2.81 2.38
C ASP A 184 3.97 1.65 2.93
N ALA A 185 2.96 1.19 2.19
CA ALA A 185 2.16 0.04 2.56
C ALA A 185 3.00 -1.25 2.58
N ILE A 186 3.83 -1.48 1.54
CA ILE A 186 4.74 -2.63 1.46
C ILE A 186 5.73 -2.62 2.64
N VAL A 187 6.36 -1.48 2.92
CA VAL A 187 7.33 -1.34 4.02
C VAL A 187 6.68 -1.60 5.38
N ARG A 188 5.48 -1.06 5.63
CA ARG A 188 4.74 -1.30 6.88
C ARG A 188 4.35 -2.76 7.04
N GLN A 189 3.82 -3.38 5.98
CA GLN A 189 3.42 -4.78 6.00
C GLN A 189 4.60 -5.72 6.27
N ALA A 190 5.74 -5.49 5.61
CA ALA A 190 6.94 -6.27 5.86
C ALA A 190 7.42 -6.13 7.33
N TYR A 191 7.39 -4.91 7.88
CA TYR A 191 7.72 -4.67 9.28
C TYR A 191 6.74 -5.37 10.25
N GLU A 192 5.43 -5.27 9.99
CA GLU A 192 4.38 -5.91 10.80
C GLU A 192 4.49 -7.44 10.79
N TRP A 193 4.94 -8.01 9.69
CA TRP A 193 5.23 -9.45 9.55
C TRP A 193 6.54 -9.89 10.20
N GLY A 194 7.31 -8.95 10.77
CA GLY A 194 8.56 -9.23 11.48
C GLY A 194 9.79 -9.36 10.59
N HIS A 195 9.70 -8.95 9.30
CA HIS A 195 10.89 -8.84 8.45
C HIS A 195 11.82 -7.74 8.96
N LYS A 196 13.11 -7.89 8.71
CA LYS A 196 14.13 -6.89 9.10
C LYS A 196 14.39 -5.86 8.00
N ALA A 197 14.13 -6.24 6.76
CA ALA A 197 14.36 -5.39 5.58
C ALA A 197 13.50 -5.84 4.40
N ILE A 198 13.35 -4.93 3.42
CA ILE A 198 12.79 -5.20 2.10
C ILE A 198 13.48 -4.33 1.05
N ALA A 199 13.68 -4.85 -0.15
CA ALA A 199 14.12 -4.03 -1.28
C ALA A 199 12.91 -3.41 -2.00
N ILE A 200 13.13 -2.24 -2.58
CA ILE A 200 12.21 -1.60 -3.53
C ILE A 200 12.94 -1.53 -4.87
N THR A 201 12.42 -2.24 -5.86
CA THR A 201 13.09 -2.50 -7.13
C THR A 201 12.14 -2.29 -8.33
N ASP A 202 11.52 -1.13 -8.41
CA ASP A 202 10.59 -0.78 -9.48
C ASP A 202 11.27 -0.80 -10.86
N HIS A 203 10.51 -1.05 -11.91
CA HIS A 203 10.97 -1.11 -13.30
C HIS A 203 11.55 0.21 -13.80
N GLY A 204 12.87 0.30 -13.89
CA GLY A 204 13.61 1.42 -14.49
C GLY A 204 13.43 2.77 -13.81
N VAL A 205 12.83 2.83 -12.62
CA VAL A 205 12.47 4.06 -11.91
C VAL A 205 12.79 3.98 -10.42
N VAL A 206 12.87 5.15 -9.76
CA VAL A 206 13.22 5.28 -8.33
C VAL A 206 12.25 6.20 -7.56
N GLN A 207 11.07 6.49 -8.11
CA GLN A 207 10.11 7.43 -7.51
C GLN A 207 9.54 6.97 -6.17
N ALA A 208 9.55 5.66 -5.88
CA ALA A 208 9.07 5.09 -4.63
C ALA A 208 9.96 5.37 -3.41
N TYR A 209 11.22 5.77 -3.60
CA TYR A 209 12.20 5.91 -2.53
C TYR A 209 11.80 6.89 -1.42
N PRO A 210 11.27 8.10 -1.70
CA PRO A 210 10.86 9.02 -0.63
C PRO A 210 9.74 8.46 0.23
N ALA A 211 8.76 7.75 -0.36
CA ALA A 211 7.66 7.13 0.36
C ALA A 211 8.16 5.98 1.27
N ALA A 212 9.02 5.11 0.73
CA ALA A 212 9.65 4.03 1.49
C ALA A 212 10.49 4.57 2.67
N ALA A 213 11.31 5.61 2.43
CA ALA A 213 12.10 6.28 3.48
C ALA A 213 11.21 6.91 4.55
N GLY A 214 10.09 7.52 4.15
CA GLY A 214 9.09 8.09 5.06
C GLY A 214 8.48 7.04 5.99
N ALA A 215 8.14 5.87 5.46
CA ALA A 215 7.62 4.75 6.23
C ALA A 215 8.65 4.24 7.26
N VAL A 216 9.93 4.06 6.87
CA VAL A 216 11.01 3.68 7.80
C VAL A 216 11.18 4.72 8.90
N LYS A 217 11.15 6.02 8.55
CA LYS A 217 11.22 7.09 9.54
C LYS A 217 10.09 7.03 10.56
N ALA A 218 8.87 6.71 10.12
CA ALA A 218 7.71 6.54 11.00
C ALA A 218 7.87 5.32 11.92
N ILE A 219 8.32 4.17 11.40
CA ILE A 219 8.62 2.96 12.17
C ILE A 219 9.67 3.26 13.26
N ARG A 220 10.76 3.92 12.91
CA ARG A 220 11.82 4.29 13.87
C ARG A 220 11.32 5.26 14.94
N LYS A 221 10.45 6.20 14.58
CA LYS A 221 9.83 7.12 15.54
C LYS A 221 8.96 6.40 16.57
N SER A 222 8.36 5.26 16.22
CA SER A 222 7.61 4.40 17.14
C SER A 222 8.47 3.38 17.89
N GLY A 223 9.81 3.45 17.78
CA GLY A 223 10.75 2.57 18.49
C GLY A 223 11.11 1.29 17.75
N GLY A 224 10.62 1.10 16.52
CA GLY A 224 10.95 -0.05 15.68
C GLY A 224 12.29 0.12 14.95
N ASP A 225 12.84 -0.99 14.48
CA ASP A 225 14.01 -1.01 13.58
C ASP A 225 13.65 -1.75 12.29
N PHE A 226 13.82 -1.06 11.16
CA PHE A 226 13.56 -1.60 9.82
C PHE A 226 14.46 -0.94 8.80
N LYS A 227 14.82 -1.69 7.75
CA LYS A 227 15.69 -1.22 6.66
C LYS A 227 15.00 -1.36 5.31
N VAL A 228 15.02 -0.30 4.50
CA VAL A 228 14.77 -0.39 3.06
C VAL A 228 16.09 -0.52 2.33
N ILE A 229 16.16 -1.48 1.41
CA ILE A 229 17.23 -1.65 0.44
C ILE A 229 16.75 -0.96 -0.84
N TYR A 230 17.44 0.09 -1.25
CA TYR A 230 17.12 0.80 -2.48
C TYR A 230 17.68 0.04 -3.67
N GLY A 231 16.89 -0.11 -4.71
CA GLY A 231 17.28 -0.81 -5.92
C GLY A 231 16.37 -0.48 -7.10
N VAL A 232 16.66 -1.03 -8.24
CA VAL A 232 15.85 -0.92 -9.46
C VAL A 232 15.89 -2.26 -10.20
N GLU A 233 14.76 -2.66 -10.76
CA GLU A 233 14.77 -3.66 -11.81
C GLU A 233 14.99 -2.93 -13.14
N SER A 234 16.21 -3.02 -13.65
CA SER A 234 16.62 -2.32 -14.85
C SER A 234 16.28 -3.10 -16.12
N TYR A 235 16.09 -2.38 -17.21
CA TYR A 235 16.03 -2.95 -18.55
C TYR A 235 17.44 -3.03 -19.11
N PHE A 236 18.13 -4.10 -18.79
CA PHE A 236 19.55 -4.34 -19.11
C PHE A 236 19.76 -4.73 -20.57
N VAL A 237 20.81 -4.20 -21.16
CA VAL A 237 21.28 -4.56 -22.51
C VAL A 237 22.78 -4.71 -22.50
N ASP A 238 23.26 -5.91 -22.88
CA ASP A 238 24.68 -6.17 -23.05
C ASP A 238 25.19 -5.63 -24.40
N ASP A 239 25.52 -4.33 -24.41
CA ASP A 239 26.08 -3.62 -25.55
C ASP A 239 27.60 -3.80 -25.71
N VAL A 240 28.23 -4.59 -24.85
CA VAL A 240 29.64 -4.97 -24.94
C VAL A 240 29.82 -6.17 -25.86
N ASN A 241 28.92 -7.16 -25.71
CA ASN A 241 28.98 -8.41 -26.48
C ASN A 241 28.01 -8.40 -27.68
N ASN A 242 27.14 -7.41 -27.80
CA ASN A 242 26.17 -7.31 -28.89
C ASN A 242 26.23 -5.91 -29.55
N ASP A 243 26.18 -5.88 -30.87
CA ASP A 243 26.05 -4.62 -31.60
C ASP A 243 24.60 -4.15 -31.63
N VAL A 244 24.28 -3.21 -30.75
CA VAL A 244 22.93 -2.69 -30.55
C VAL A 244 22.79 -1.19 -30.90
N LYS A 245 23.84 -0.56 -31.40
CA LYS A 245 23.89 0.90 -31.60
C LYS A 245 22.79 1.43 -32.51
N ASP A 246 22.63 0.81 -33.66
CA ASP A 246 21.71 1.27 -34.72
C ASP A 246 20.34 0.55 -34.67
N LEU A 247 20.07 -0.24 -33.61
CA LEU A 247 18.82 -0.96 -33.48
C LEU A 247 17.69 -0.03 -33.03
N ASN A 248 16.53 -0.12 -33.68
CA ASN A 248 15.31 0.53 -33.21
C ASN A 248 14.72 -0.17 -31.97
N ALA A 249 13.69 0.42 -31.35
CA ALA A 249 13.07 -0.10 -30.11
C ALA A 249 12.62 -1.56 -30.24
N LYS A 250 12.04 -1.97 -31.38
CA LYS A 250 11.56 -3.34 -31.61
C LYS A 250 12.73 -4.33 -31.74
N GLN A 251 13.80 -3.95 -32.41
CA GLN A 251 15.00 -4.78 -32.56
C GLN A 251 15.75 -4.91 -31.25
N THR A 252 15.93 -3.81 -30.50
CA THR A 252 16.59 -3.80 -29.19
C THR A 252 15.84 -4.63 -28.17
N ALA A 253 14.51 -4.77 -28.29
CA ALA A 253 13.71 -5.58 -27.37
C ALA A 253 14.15 -7.07 -27.27
N LYS A 254 14.82 -7.59 -28.32
CA LYS A 254 15.37 -8.96 -28.31
C LYS A 254 16.61 -9.13 -27.42
N PHE A 255 17.33 -8.03 -27.17
CA PHE A 255 18.55 -7.99 -26.36
C PHE A 255 18.31 -7.34 -24.99
N ARG A 256 17.07 -7.07 -24.63
CA ARG A 256 16.68 -6.46 -23.38
C ARG A 256 16.27 -7.52 -22.38
N TYR A 257 16.94 -7.53 -21.26
CA TYR A 257 16.72 -8.41 -20.13
C TYR A 257 16.34 -7.61 -18.89
N HIS A 258 15.78 -8.26 -17.91
CA HIS A 258 15.62 -7.71 -16.57
C HIS A 258 16.89 -7.97 -15.75
N GLN A 259 17.26 -7.02 -14.91
CA GLN A 259 18.39 -7.12 -14.00
C GLN A 259 18.13 -6.34 -12.74
N ILE A 260 18.34 -6.94 -11.58
CA ILE A 260 18.25 -6.24 -10.32
C ILE A 260 19.56 -5.51 -10.02
N ILE A 261 19.45 -4.23 -9.66
CA ILE A 261 20.57 -3.41 -9.20
C ILE A 261 20.23 -2.92 -7.80
N LEU A 262 20.93 -3.41 -6.77
CA LEU A 262 20.74 -2.98 -5.38
C LEU A 262 21.85 -2.04 -4.95
N VAL A 263 21.49 -1.10 -4.07
CA VAL A 263 22.42 -0.12 -3.51
C VAL A 263 23.07 -0.67 -2.24
N LYS A 264 24.41 -0.77 -2.25
CA LYS A 264 25.21 -1.20 -1.10
C LYS A 264 25.57 -0.03 -0.15
N ASN A 265 25.84 1.15 -0.72
CA ASN A 265 26.28 2.34 0.03
C ASN A 265 25.91 3.64 -0.72
N LEU A 266 26.30 4.80 -0.16
CA LEU A 266 26.01 6.11 -0.76
C LEU A 266 26.66 6.34 -2.13
N THR A 267 27.82 5.76 -2.39
CA THR A 267 28.46 5.79 -3.72
C THR A 267 27.56 5.06 -4.72
N GLY A 268 27.10 3.86 -4.37
CA GLY A 268 26.16 3.09 -5.19
C GLY A 268 24.84 3.83 -5.43
N LEU A 269 24.29 4.52 -4.42
CA LEU A 269 23.07 5.32 -4.60
C LEU A 269 23.27 6.43 -5.64
N LYS A 270 24.39 7.15 -5.59
CA LYS A 270 24.73 8.16 -6.60
C LYS A 270 24.92 7.55 -7.98
N ASN A 271 25.56 6.40 -8.06
CA ASN A 271 25.79 5.70 -9.30
C ASN A 271 24.47 5.17 -9.90
N LEU A 272 23.58 4.64 -9.06
CA LEU A 272 22.24 4.23 -9.50
C LEU A 272 21.44 5.40 -10.07
N TYR A 273 21.43 6.56 -9.42
CA TYR A 273 20.76 7.75 -9.94
C TYR A 273 21.31 8.20 -11.30
N LYS A 274 22.64 8.11 -11.49
CA LYS A 274 23.25 8.40 -12.79
C LYS A 274 22.81 7.38 -13.86
N LEU A 275 22.81 6.10 -13.54
CA LEU A 275 22.35 5.03 -14.45
C LEU A 275 20.90 5.25 -14.89
N VAL A 276 20.01 5.49 -13.93
CA VAL A 276 18.60 5.77 -14.23
C VAL A 276 18.44 7.03 -15.08
N SER A 277 19.20 8.10 -14.77
CA SER A 277 19.19 9.31 -15.58
C SER A 277 19.68 9.08 -17.01
N GLU A 278 20.79 8.38 -17.17
CA GLU A 278 21.32 8.00 -18.49
C GLU A 278 20.30 7.16 -19.28
N ALA A 279 19.68 6.18 -18.64
CA ALA A 279 18.67 5.32 -19.26
C ALA A 279 17.48 6.10 -19.80
N HIS A 280 17.02 7.12 -19.05
CA HIS A 280 15.88 7.95 -19.46
C HIS A 280 16.23 9.06 -20.45
N LEU A 281 17.41 9.67 -20.33
CA LEU A 281 17.79 10.83 -21.14
C LEU A 281 18.47 10.46 -22.45
N HIS A 282 19.23 9.37 -22.47
CA HIS A 282 20.10 9.02 -23.59
C HIS A 282 19.82 7.65 -24.20
N ASP A 283 19.37 6.68 -23.39
CA ASP A 283 19.17 5.30 -23.83
C ASP A 283 17.69 4.87 -23.85
N PHE A 284 16.77 5.82 -23.97
CA PHE A 284 15.35 5.50 -24.00
C PHE A 284 14.93 5.00 -25.39
N ARG A 285 14.52 3.71 -25.46
CA ARG A 285 14.00 3.06 -26.67
C ARG A 285 12.67 2.36 -26.38
N GLY A 286 11.64 3.16 -26.05
CA GLY A 286 10.35 2.66 -25.56
C GLY A 286 10.40 2.17 -24.10
N LYS A 287 11.59 1.86 -23.59
CA LYS A 287 11.94 1.59 -22.19
C LYS A 287 13.28 2.28 -21.88
N PRO A 288 13.52 2.66 -20.62
CA PRO A 288 14.81 3.23 -20.20
C PRO A 288 15.84 2.10 -20.08
N LEU A 289 16.78 2.03 -21.02
CA LEU A 289 17.74 0.93 -21.11
C LEU A 289 18.99 1.21 -20.27
N THR A 290 19.41 0.22 -19.50
CA THR A 290 20.69 0.23 -18.78
C THR A 290 21.72 -0.51 -19.63
N MET A 291 22.62 0.23 -20.26
CA MET A 291 23.69 -0.32 -21.08
C MET A 291 24.79 -0.89 -20.19
N ARG A 292 25.25 -2.12 -20.46
CA ARG A 292 26.36 -2.78 -19.73
C ARG A 292 27.62 -1.91 -19.68
N SER A 293 27.99 -1.31 -20.81
CA SER A 293 29.18 -0.44 -20.89
C SER A 293 29.13 0.78 -19.96
N LYS A 294 27.95 1.27 -19.60
CA LYS A 294 27.73 2.34 -18.62
C LYS A 294 27.65 1.80 -17.21
N LEU A 295 26.97 0.68 -17.02
CA LEU A 295 26.85 0.01 -15.71
C LEU A 295 28.24 -0.40 -15.18
N ASP A 296 29.09 -0.99 -16.01
CA ASP A 296 30.44 -1.41 -15.63
C ASP A 296 31.29 -0.23 -15.10
N LYS A 297 31.13 0.98 -15.68
CA LYS A 297 31.80 2.19 -15.20
C LYS A 297 31.26 2.72 -13.88
N LEU A 298 30.02 2.41 -13.53
CA LEU A 298 29.30 2.91 -12.36
C LEU A 298 29.00 1.80 -11.34
N ARG A 299 29.64 0.63 -11.48
CA ARG A 299 29.38 -0.56 -10.66
C ARG A 299 29.74 -0.39 -9.19
N GLU A 300 30.64 0.53 -8.85
CA GLU A 300 31.07 0.72 -7.48
C GLU A 300 29.89 1.02 -6.54
N GLY A 301 29.80 0.23 -5.45
CA GLY A 301 28.73 0.39 -4.45
C GLY A 301 27.37 -0.19 -4.87
N LEU A 302 27.31 -0.93 -5.98
CA LEU A 302 26.13 -1.65 -6.45
C LEU A 302 26.31 -3.18 -6.28
N ILE A 303 25.18 -3.88 -6.16
CA ILE A 303 25.07 -5.32 -6.14
C ILE A 303 24.12 -5.70 -7.26
N LEU A 304 24.54 -6.62 -8.14
CA LEU A 304 23.76 -7.05 -9.30
C LEU A 304 23.15 -8.44 -9.08
N GLY A 305 21.85 -8.56 -9.38
CA GLY A 305 21.11 -9.81 -9.33
C GLY A 305 20.59 -10.23 -10.70
N SER A 306 20.43 -11.53 -10.91
CA SER A 306 20.02 -12.13 -12.19
C SER A 306 18.55 -11.88 -12.58
N ALA A 307 17.75 -11.31 -11.68
CA ALA A 307 16.31 -11.04 -11.82
C ALA A 307 15.44 -12.29 -12.08
N CYS A 308 14.27 -12.07 -12.70
CA CYS A 308 13.20 -13.05 -12.91
C CYS A 308 13.38 -13.86 -14.22
N GLU A 309 12.28 -14.46 -14.72
CA GLU A 309 12.24 -15.21 -15.97
C GLU A 309 12.56 -14.34 -17.21
N GLN A 310 12.52 -13.00 -17.06
CA GLN A 310 12.96 -12.06 -18.09
C GLN A 310 14.45 -11.72 -17.98
N GLY A 311 15.16 -12.27 -17.00
CA GLY A 311 16.60 -12.10 -16.82
C GLY A 311 17.41 -12.82 -17.91
N GLU A 312 18.64 -12.34 -18.14
CA GLU A 312 19.51 -12.89 -19.17
C GLU A 312 19.85 -14.37 -18.93
N LEU A 313 20.22 -14.71 -17.69
CA LEU A 313 20.57 -16.08 -17.35
C LEU A 313 19.38 -17.04 -17.50
N TYR A 314 18.22 -16.67 -16.98
CA TYR A 314 17.02 -17.51 -17.07
C TYR A 314 16.64 -17.77 -18.53
N ARG A 315 16.63 -16.73 -19.37
CA ARG A 315 16.34 -16.88 -20.81
C ARG A 315 17.40 -17.71 -21.54
N ALA A 316 18.68 -17.55 -21.16
CA ALA A 316 19.74 -18.37 -21.72
C ALA A 316 19.57 -19.87 -21.39
N ILE A 317 19.07 -20.19 -20.18
CA ILE A 317 18.74 -21.58 -19.77
C ILE A 317 17.58 -22.11 -20.61
N ILE A 318 16.50 -21.33 -20.77
CA ILE A 318 15.34 -21.72 -21.60
C ILE A 318 15.75 -21.94 -23.07
N ASP A 319 16.65 -21.10 -23.59
CA ASP A 319 17.18 -21.19 -24.95
C ASP A 319 18.22 -22.31 -25.12
N GLU A 320 18.46 -23.13 -24.08
CA GLU A 320 19.43 -24.26 -24.07
C GLU A 320 20.85 -23.84 -24.52
N LYS A 321 21.30 -22.65 -24.05
CA LYS A 321 22.67 -22.20 -24.34
C LYS A 321 23.71 -23.15 -23.75
N PRO A 322 24.88 -23.26 -24.37
CA PRO A 322 25.99 -24.08 -23.85
C PRO A 322 26.37 -23.66 -22.42
N GLU A 323 26.80 -24.63 -21.61
CA GLU A 323 27.20 -24.41 -20.21
C GLU A 323 28.23 -23.29 -20.05
N GLU A 324 29.23 -23.22 -20.95
CA GLU A 324 30.22 -22.15 -20.96
C GLU A 324 29.58 -20.75 -21.05
N GLU A 325 28.55 -20.59 -21.86
CA GLU A 325 27.80 -19.34 -22.02
C GLU A 325 26.98 -19.06 -20.77
N LEU A 326 26.32 -20.06 -20.17
CA LEU A 326 25.59 -19.92 -18.93
C LEU A 326 26.48 -19.47 -17.78
N LEU A 327 27.66 -20.07 -17.65
CA LEU A 327 28.65 -19.71 -16.65
C LEU A 327 29.16 -18.27 -16.85
N ARG A 328 29.45 -17.89 -18.11
CA ARG A 328 29.86 -16.51 -18.44
C ARG A 328 28.82 -15.48 -18.06
N ILE A 329 27.54 -15.78 -18.29
CA ILE A 329 26.41 -14.88 -17.89
C ILE A 329 26.28 -14.85 -16.36
N ALA A 330 26.31 -16.01 -15.72
CA ALA A 330 26.15 -16.12 -14.27
C ALA A 330 27.26 -15.38 -13.50
N ASP A 331 28.51 -15.44 -13.98
CA ASP A 331 29.68 -14.80 -13.36
C ASP A 331 29.61 -13.26 -13.36
N TYR A 332 28.73 -12.66 -14.18
CA TYR A 332 28.50 -11.22 -14.20
C TYR A 332 27.72 -10.70 -12.97
N TYR A 333 26.91 -11.56 -12.34
CA TYR A 333 26.04 -11.23 -11.22
C TYR A 333 26.70 -11.48 -9.86
N ASP A 334 26.37 -10.66 -8.87
CA ASP A 334 26.82 -10.87 -7.48
C ASP A 334 25.96 -11.92 -6.77
N TYR A 335 24.71 -12.14 -7.22
CA TYR A 335 23.83 -13.21 -6.76
C TYR A 335 22.85 -13.65 -7.86
N LEU A 336 22.39 -14.88 -7.74
CA LEU A 336 21.37 -15.45 -8.62
C LEU A 336 20.03 -15.52 -7.88
N GLU A 337 18.95 -15.14 -8.55
CA GLU A 337 17.61 -15.19 -8.02
C GLU A 337 16.91 -16.49 -8.38
N ILE A 338 16.28 -17.11 -7.38
CA ILE A 338 15.43 -18.29 -7.55
C ILE A 338 14.04 -17.90 -7.09
N GLN A 339 13.06 -17.98 -8.00
CA GLN A 339 11.68 -17.63 -7.73
C GLN A 339 10.86 -18.86 -7.29
N PRO A 340 9.74 -18.64 -6.52
CA PRO A 340 8.79 -19.71 -6.24
C PRO A 340 8.23 -20.32 -7.54
N LEU A 341 7.99 -21.63 -7.54
CA LEU A 341 7.44 -22.35 -8.71
C LEU A 341 6.15 -21.74 -9.24
N GLY A 342 5.31 -21.17 -8.35
CA GLY A 342 4.06 -20.51 -8.73
C GLY A 342 4.24 -19.32 -9.66
N ASN A 343 5.35 -18.57 -9.55
CA ASN A 343 5.62 -17.40 -10.39
C ASN A 343 5.79 -17.78 -11.87
N ASN A 344 6.35 -18.94 -12.14
CA ASN A 344 6.66 -19.41 -13.50
C ASN A 344 5.72 -20.53 -13.98
N ALA A 345 4.69 -20.88 -13.20
CA ALA A 345 3.73 -21.93 -13.55
C ALA A 345 2.97 -21.66 -14.87
N PHE A 346 2.81 -20.38 -15.26
CA PHE A 346 2.22 -20.03 -16.56
C PHE A 346 3.05 -20.51 -17.73
N MET A 347 4.38 -20.53 -17.64
CA MET A 347 5.27 -20.98 -18.69
C MET A 347 5.03 -22.46 -19.01
N VAL A 348 4.79 -23.29 -17.98
CA VAL A 348 4.48 -24.71 -18.16
C VAL A 348 3.06 -24.89 -18.75
N ARG A 349 2.09 -24.08 -18.31
CA ARG A 349 0.70 -24.18 -18.77
C ARG A 349 0.48 -23.68 -20.19
N GLU A 350 1.20 -22.63 -20.60
CA GLU A 350 0.94 -21.89 -21.85
C GLU A 350 1.96 -22.15 -22.92
N SER A 351 3.02 -22.92 -22.64
CA SER A 351 4.14 -23.04 -23.52
C SER A 351 4.34 -24.42 -24.14
N SER A 352 5.19 -24.42 -25.16
CA SER A 352 5.79 -25.60 -25.78
C SER A 352 6.85 -26.30 -24.88
N TYR A 353 6.92 -25.95 -23.59
CA TYR A 353 7.92 -26.46 -22.63
C TYR A 353 7.26 -27.21 -21.45
N PRO A 354 6.46 -28.29 -21.71
CA PRO A 354 5.74 -28.98 -20.64
C PRO A 354 6.68 -29.69 -19.64
N ASP A 355 7.95 -29.88 -19.98
CA ASP A 355 8.92 -30.66 -19.21
C ASP A 355 10.05 -29.80 -18.57
N LYS A 356 9.95 -28.46 -18.59
CA LYS A 356 11.01 -27.56 -18.09
C LYS A 356 10.67 -26.75 -16.86
#